data_e6ea242cbecb235ea5534cb5ee4c372c
#
_entry.id   e6ea242cbecb235ea5534cb5ee4c372c
#
_cell.length_a   1.000
_cell.length_b   1.000
_cell.length_c   1.000
_cell.angle_alpha   90.00
_cell.angle_beta   90.00
_cell.angle_gamma   90.00
#
_symmetry.space_group_name_H-M   'P 1'
#
loop_
_entity.id
_entity.type
_entity.pdbx_description
1 polymer ?
#
loop_
_entity_poly.entity_id
_entity_poly.type
_entity_poly.pdbx_seq_one_letter_code
_entity_poly.pdbx_strand_id
1 'polypeptide(L)'
;QAYANTQVSTGSTNTGTNPGFIQEKVTSFYVETAGRTSLLGNRFAYNLGLRHARTEQTFGTLISTADPRNAQLNLGDGGRFPNLITEELTPTAYSNNLPSGTLAYNLRDDVLLRLSGSKTMTRPNPQDLRRTQLQFSDPSAAQATLTNSDLKPYLSKNWDLGLEWYTGREGYLAAAFFKKDITAFTSTQNITYKFGDLAQWNWTYAQLT
;
A
#
# COMPACT_ATOMS: atom_id res chain seq x y z
N GLN A 1 -10.19 -0.59 36.24
CA GLN A 1 -10.43 0.81 35.84
C GLN A 1 -9.41 1.13 34.80
N ALA A 2 -9.82 1.03 33.51
CA ALA A 2 -9.02 1.55 32.44
C ALA A 2 -8.95 3.07 32.62
N TYR A 3 -7.81 3.58 32.96
CA TYR A 3 -7.51 4.98 32.75
C TYR A 3 -7.58 5.20 31.26
N ALA A 4 -8.68 5.74 30.81
CA ALA A 4 -8.72 6.37 29.51
C ALA A 4 -7.57 7.36 29.50
N ASN A 5 -6.63 7.18 28.60
CA ASN A 5 -5.52 8.11 28.47
C ASN A 5 -6.11 9.44 28.00
N THR A 6 -6.50 10.25 28.95
CA THR A 6 -7.00 11.60 28.75
C THR A 6 -5.84 12.53 28.43
N GLN A 7 -5.04 12.18 27.47
CA GLN A 7 -4.21 13.17 26.84
C GLN A 7 -5.11 14.10 26.06
N VAL A 8 -5.43 15.19 26.71
CA VAL A 8 -6.09 16.32 26.10
C VAL A 8 -5.31 16.69 24.85
N SER A 9 -5.91 16.41 23.71
CA SER A 9 -5.49 17.02 22.46
C SER A 9 -5.78 18.51 22.60
N THR A 10 -4.84 19.23 23.15
CA THR A 10 -4.84 20.69 23.02
C THR A 10 -4.60 20.95 21.55
N GLY A 11 -5.43 21.72 20.89
CA GLY A 11 -5.44 21.96 19.45
C GLY A 11 -4.18 22.55 18.82
N SER A 12 -3.02 22.19 19.34
CA SER A 12 -1.71 22.47 18.79
C SER A 12 -1.30 21.32 17.89
N THR A 13 -1.15 21.59 16.62
CA THR A 13 -0.71 20.70 15.56
C THR A 13 0.65 20.03 15.81
N ASN A 14 1.39 20.42 16.82
CA ASN A 14 2.74 19.95 17.11
C ASN A 14 2.84 18.90 18.22
N THR A 15 1.76 18.57 18.90
CA THR A 15 1.78 17.61 19.99
C THR A 15 1.10 16.31 19.60
N GLY A 16 1.72 15.52 18.75
CA GLY A 16 1.43 14.09 18.61
C GLY A 16 -0.04 13.66 18.44
N THR A 17 -0.89 14.56 17.94
CA THR A 17 -2.35 14.37 17.86
C THR A 17 -2.82 13.37 16.82
N ASN A 18 -1.91 12.63 16.21
CA ASN A 18 -2.28 11.55 15.31
C ASN A 18 -1.42 10.30 15.55
N PRO A 19 -1.44 9.69 16.72
CA PRO A 19 -0.85 8.38 16.93
C PRO A 19 -1.80 7.32 16.38
N GLY A 20 -2.11 7.38 15.08
CA GLY A 20 -2.76 6.26 14.41
C GLY A 20 -1.84 5.05 14.55
N PHE A 21 -2.40 3.87 14.77
CA PHE A 21 -1.61 2.65 14.72
C PHE A 21 -1.96 1.84 13.47
N ILE A 22 -1.00 1.03 13.03
CA ILE A 22 -1.18 0.09 11.94
C ILE A 22 -0.72 -1.26 12.43
N GLN A 23 -1.59 -2.24 12.34
CA GLN A 23 -1.25 -3.63 12.53
C GLN A 23 -1.34 -4.34 11.17
N GLU A 24 -0.28 -5.03 10.78
CA GLU A 24 -0.25 -5.84 9.56
C GLU A 24 0.13 -7.27 9.89
N LYS A 25 -0.67 -8.21 9.40
CA LYS A 25 -0.41 -9.63 9.47
C LYS A 25 -0.37 -10.21 8.06
N VAL A 26 0.75 -10.85 7.71
CA VAL A 26 0.92 -11.50 6.42
C VAL A 26 1.05 -13.00 6.62
N THR A 27 0.16 -13.75 6.01
CA THR A 27 0.23 -15.20 5.95
C THR A 27 0.50 -15.60 4.50
N SER A 28 1.52 -16.38 4.27
CA SER A 28 1.85 -16.84 2.92
C SER A 28 2.25 -18.30 2.90
N PHE A 29 1.94 -18.91 1.78
CA PHE A 29 2.29 -20.28 1.49
C PHE A 29 2.85 -20.29 0.06
N TYR A 30 3.86 -21.11 -0.17
CA TYR A 30 4.44 -21.23 -1.51
C TYR A 30 4.78 -22.69 -1.82
N VAL A 31 4.78 -23.00 -3.11
CA VAL A 31 5.24 -24.25 -3.68
C VAL A 31 6.19 -23.94 -4.82
N GLU A 32 7.25 -24.70 -4.91
CA GLU A 32 8.28 -24.55 -5.94
C GLU A 32 8.67 -25.92 -6.48
N THR A 33 8.95 -25.97 -7.78
CA THR A 33 9.52 -27.13 -8.46
C THR A 33 10.64 -26.68 -9.37
N ALA A 34 11.74 -27.40 -9.37
CA ALA A 34 12.86 -27.16 -10.25
C ALA A 34 13.38 -28.49 -10.80
N GLY A 35 13.84 -28.45 -12.02
CA GLY A 35 14.34 -29.65 -12.65
C GLY A 35 15.25 -29.36 -13.84
N ARG A 36 15.95 -30.40 -14.27
CA ARG A 36 16.77 -30.42 -15.47
C ARG A 36 16.46 -31.65 -16.27
N THR A 37 16.35 -31.49 -17.57
CA THR A 37 16.12 -32.58 -18.51
C THR A 37 16.76 -32.25 -19.85
N SER A 38 16.65 -33.14 -20.80
CA SER A 38 16.99 -32.85 -22.20
C SER A 38 15.70 -32.66 -23.00
N LEU A 39 15.68 -31.65 -23.83
CA LEU A 39 14.59 -31.38 -24.79
C LEU A 39 15.21 -31.21 -26.17
N LEU A 40 14.72 -31.97 -27.17
CA LEU A 40 15.26 -31.96 -28.51
C LEU A 40 16.78 -32.18 -28.56
N GLY A 41 17.32 -33.04 -27.67
CA GLY A 41 18.74 -33.31 -27.55
C GLY A 41 19.57 -32.30 -26.79
N ASN A 42 19.00 -31.18 -26.41
CA ASN A 42 19.70 -30.11 -25.70
C ASN A 42 19.29 -30.03 -24.22
N ARG A 43 20.16 -29.45 -23.41
CA ARG A 43 19.90 -29.25 -21.98
C ARG A 43 18.80 -28.23 -21.75
N PHE A 44 17.86 -28.59 -20.92
CA PHE A 44 16.74 -27.77 -20.51
C PHE A 44 16.65 -27.75 -18.98
N ALA A 45 16.56 -26.58 -18.39
CA ALA A 45 16.34 -26.41 -16.96
C ALA A 45 15.11 -25.51 -16.73
N TYR A 46 14.37 -25.83 -15.69
CA TYR A 46 13.21 -25.04 -15.30
C TYR A 46 13.16 -24.84 -13.78
N ASN A 47 12.59 -23.72 -13.39
CA ASN A 47 12.18 -23.43 -12.02
C ASN A 47 10.81 -22.78 -12.11
N LEU A 48 9.82 -23.31 -11.41
CA LEU A 48 8.45 -22.82 -11.38
C LEU A 48 8.00 -22.69 -9.94
N GLY A 49 7.45 -21.55 -9.58
CA GLY A 49 6.98 -21.25 -8.24
C GLY A 49 5.60 -20.60 -8.25
N LEU A 50 4.84 -20.87 -7.20
CA LEU A 50 3.59 -20.20 -6.91
C LEU A 50 3.55 -19.83 -5.43
N ARG A 51 3.41 -18.56 -5.14
CA ARG A 51 3.18 -18.06 -3.79
C ARG A 51 1.78 -17.49 -3.66
N HIS A 52 1.03 -17.94 -2.67
CA HIS A 52 -0.20 -17.30 -2.23
C HIS A 52 0.11 -16.46 -0.99
N ALA A 53 -0.24 -15.18 -1.00
CA ALA A 53 -0.05 -14.28 0.13
C ALA A 53 -1.37 -13.61 0.49
N ARG A 54 -1.76 -13.71 1.76
CA ARG A 54 -2.89 -13.01 2.36
C ARG A 54 -2.36 -11.98 3.34
N THR A 55 -2.76 -10.72 3.17
CA THR A 55 -2.45 -9.61 4.05
C THR A 55 -3.72 -9.16 4.74
N GLU A 56 -3.67 -9.06 6.06
CA GLU A 56 -4.72 -8.50 6.91
C GLU A 56 -4.12 -7.25 7.57
N GLN A 57 -4.80 -6.13 7.45
CA GLN A 57 -4.36 -4.86 7.99
C GLN A 57 -5.47 -4.28 8.85
N THR A 58 -5.11 -3.66 9.97
CA THR A 58 -6.02 -2.90 10.81
C THR A 58 -5.42 -1.52 11.04
N PHE A 59 -6.18 -0.52 10.65
CA PHE A 59 -5.81 0.88 10.86
C PHE A 59 -6.59 1.42 12.05
N GLY A 60 -5.88 2.02 13.01
CA GLY A 60 -6.49 2.76 14.11
C GLY A 60 -6.39 4.26 13.84
N THR A 61 -7.51 4.96 13.89
CA THR A 61 -7.60 6.40 13.73
C THR A 61 -8.26 6.98 14.98
N LEU A 62 -7.66 8.03 15.52
CA LEU A 62 -8.31 8.78 16.60
C LEU A 62 -9.25 9.83 16.00
N ILE A 63 -10.51 9.75 16.38
CA ILE A 63 -11.53 10.72 16.00
C ILE A 63 -11.81 11.61 17.19
N SER A 64 -11.70 12.92 16.99
CA SER A 64 -12.06 13.95 17.96
C SER A 64 -13.47 14.45 17.66
N THR A 65 -14.40 14.26 18.58
CA THR A 65 -15.77 14.75 18.48
C THR A 65 -16.05 15.74 19.60
N ALA A 66 -16.88 16.76 19.31
CA ALA A 66 -17.30 17.71 20.34
C ALA A 66 -18.05 16.99 21.47
N ASP A 67 -17.74 17.35 22.70
CA ASP A 67 -18.45 16.79 23.85
C ASP A 67 -19.91 17.29 23.84
N PRO A 68 -20.92 16.39 23.85
CA PRO A 68 -22.32 16.80 23.82
C PRO A 68 -22.73 17.73 24.98
N ARG A 69 -22.02 17.72 26.07
CA ARG A 69 -22.26 18.60 27.22
C ARG A 69 -21.99 20.06 26.88
N ASN A 70 -21.18 20.33 25.87
CA ASN A 70 -20.90 21.67 25.38
C ASN A 70 -22.06 22.26 24.55
N ALA A 71 -22.92 21.43 23.98
CA ALA A 71 -24.02 21.88 23.12
C ALA A 71 -25.04 22.80 23.81
N GLN A 72 -25.12 22.76 25.14
CA GLN A 72 -26.02 23.57 25.93
C GLN A 72 -25.35 24.80 26.58
N LEU A 73 -24.06 24.97 26.36
CA LEU A 73 -23.28 26.02 26.97
C LEU A 73 -22.93 27.07 25.89
N ASN A 74 -23.54 28.23 25.93
CA ASN A 74 -23.16 29.40 25.14
C ASN A 74 -21.79 29.94 25.55
N LEU A 75 -20.74 29.17 25.37
CA LEU A 75 -19.38 29.56 25.70
C LEU A 75 -18.61 29.93 24.44
N GLY A 76 -18.07 31.14 24.43
CA GLY A 76 -17.39 31.73 23.28
C GLY A 76 -16.13 30.99 22.78
N ASP A 77 -15.59 30.04 23.56
CA ASP A 77 -14.29 29.40 23.30
C ASP A 77 -14.38 27.87 23.21
N GLY A 78 -15.27 27.35 22.41
CA GLY A 78 -15.29 25.92 22.12
C GLY A 78 -15.80 24.97 23.24
N GLY A 79 -16.20 25.54 24.39
CA GLY A 79 -16.88 24.77 25.42
C GLY A 79 -16.01 24.42 26.63
N ARG A 80 -16.69 24.06 27.73
CA ARG A 80 -16.09 23.77 29.03
C ARG A 80 -15.43 22.39 29.12
N PHE A 81 -15.89 21.47 28.26
CA PHE A 81 -15.43 20.08 28.26
C PHE A 81 -14.55 19.82 27.06
N PRO A 82 -13.42 19.12 27.20
CA PRO A 82 -12.57 18.77 26.09
C PRO A 82 -13.30 17.82 25.12
N ASN A 83 -12.90 17.82 23.87
CA ASN A 83 -13.43 16.90 22.88
C ASN A 83 -13.24 15.44 23.31
N LEU A 84 -14.21 14.63 22.99
CA LEU A 84 -14.15 13.18 23.16
C LEU A 84 -13.25 12.58 22.07
N ILE A 85 -12.26 11.79 22.49
CA ILE A 85 -11.37 11.08 21.56
C ILE A 85 -11.78 9.61 21.55
N THR A 86 -12.19 9.14 20.39
CA THR A 86 -12.57 7.74 20.17
C THR A 86 -11.63 7.13 19.13
N GLU A 87 -11.19 5.91 19.36
CA GLU A 87 -10.43 5.15 18.38
C GLU A 87 -11.38 4.38 17.47
N GLU A 88 -11.26 4.60 16.16
CA GLU A 88 -11.95 3.84 15.12
C GLU A 88 -10.97 2.88 14.48
N LEU A 89 -11.33 1.58 14.46
CA LEU A 89 -10.55 0.53 13.84
C LEU A 89 -11.15 0.17 12.50
N THR A 90 -10.35 0.28 11.44
CA THR A 90 -10.75 -0.10 10.08
C THR A 90 -9.96 -1.33 9.64
N PRO A 91 -10.57 -2.53 9.64
CA PRO A 91 -9.93 -3.73 9.12
C PRO A 91 -10.02 -3.78 7.60
N THR A 92 -8.93 -4.17 6.94
CA THR A 92 -8.88 -4.48 5.52
C THR A 92 -8.14 -5.79 5.29
N ALA A 93 -8.49 -6.51 4.22
CA ALA A 93 -7.80 -7.73 3.86
C ALA A 93 -7.78 -7.92 2.34
N TYR A 94 -6.69 -8.47 1.83
CA TYR A 94 -6.55 -8.83 0.44
C TYR A 94 -5.65 -10.05 0.27
N SER A 95 -5.80 -10.74 -0.87
CA SER A 95 -4.98 -11.90 -1.23
C SER A 95 -4.45 -11.77 -2.64
N ASN A 96 -3.23 -12.28 -2.85
CA ASN A 96 -2.59 -12.28 -4.15
C ASN A 96 -1.91 -13.60 -4.45
N ASN A 97 -2.08 -14.07 -5.69
CA ASN A 97 -1.31 -15.18 -6.25
C ASN A 97 -0.15 -14.62 -7.05
N LEU A 98 1.05 -15.05 -6.71
CA LEU A 98 2.32 -14.56 -7.25
C LEU A 98 3.07 -15.73 -7.91
N PRO A 99 2.71 -16.08 -9.17
CA PRO A 99 3.45 -17.07 -9.92
C PRO A 99 4.81 -16.53 -10.37
N SER A 100 5.79 -17.42 -10.46
CA SER A 100 7.10 -17.15 -11.04
C SER A 100 7.59 -18.35 -11.81
N GLY A 101 8.36 -18.13 -12.86
CA GLY A 101 8.95 -19.19 -13.64
C GLY A 101 10.18 -18.73 -14.39
N THR A 102 11.15 -19.61 -14.48
CA THR A 102 12.35 -19.43 -15.30
C THR A 102 12.59 -20.70 -16.09
N LEU A 103 12.80 -20.55 -17.38
CA LEU A 103 13.20 -21.60 -18.31
C LEU A 103 14.57 -21.25 -18.88
N ALA A 104 15.46 -22.22 -18.93
CA ALA A 104 16.78 -22.07 -19.52
C ALA A 104 17.01 -23.22 -20.51
N TYR A 105 17.30 -22.88 -21.74
CA TYR A 105 17.49 -23.83 -22.83
C TYR A 105 18.80 -23.57 -23.54
N ASN A 106 19.65 -24.58 -23.60
CA ASN A 106 20.89 -24.52 -24.35
C ASN A 106 20.58 -24.78 -25.83
N LEU A 107 20.58 -23.72 -26.63
CA LEU A 107 20.45 -23.84 -28.08
C LEU A 107 21.65 -24.58 -28.69
N ARG A 108 22.83 -24.35 -28.09
CA ARG A 108 24.10 -25.03 -28.34
C ARG A 108 24.87 -25.11 -27.01
N ASP A 109 26.02 -25.77 -27.01
CA ASP A 109 26.86 -25.87 -25.81
C ASP A 109 27.33 -24.50 -25.31
N ASP A 110 27.49 -23.55 -26.21
CA ASP A 110 27.97 -22.19 -25.99
C ASP A 110 26.86 -21.13 -26.02
N VAL A 111 25.59 -21.48 -26.31
CA VAL A 111 24.48 -20.54 -26.44
C VAL A 111 23.32 -20.93 -25.54
N LEU A 112 22.97 -20.06 -24.61
CA LEU A 112 21.88 -20.23 -23.67
C LEU A 112 20.76 -19.22 -23.94
N LEU A 113 19.54 -19.73 -24.10
CA LEU A 113 18.32 -18.94 -24.11
C LEU A 113 17.65 -19.03 -22.74
N ARG A 114 17.30 -17.89 -22.17
CA ARG A 114 16.60 -17.80 -20.88
C ARG A 114 15.29 -17.03 -21.03
N LEU A 115 14.22 -17.60 -20.54
CA LEU A 115 12.91 -16.96 -20.45
C LEU A 115 12.46 -16.95 -19.00
N SER A 116 12.10 -15.78 -18.48
CA SER A 116 11.55 -15.64 -17.14
C SER A 116 10.22 -14.90 -17.19
N GLY A 117 9.32 -15.29 -16.30
CA GLY A 117 8.06 -14.60 -16.09
C GLY A 117 7.70 -14.59 -14.62
N SER A 118 7.22 -13.47 -14.10
CA SER A 118 6.79 -13.39 -12.72
C SER A 118 5.70 -12.35 -12.50
N LYS A 119 4.88 -12.58 -11.46
CA LYS A 119 4.02 -11.57 -10.89
C LYS A 119 4.54 -11.24 -9.50
N THR A 120 4.86 -9.97 -9.27
CA THR A 120 5.34 -9.47 -7.99
C THR A 120 4.37 -8.49 -7.37
N MET A 121 4.45 -8.31 -6.05
CA MET A 121 3.60 -7.42 -5.28
C MET A 121 4.48 -6.55 -4.39
N THR A 122 4.22 -5.24 -4.40
CA THR A 122 4.79 -4.28 -3.46
C THR A 122 3.66 -3.62 -2.68
N ARG A 123 3.72 -3.68 -1.37
CA ARG A 123 2.70 -3.08 -0.50
C ARG A 123 2.88 -1.57 -0.45
N PRO A 124 1.76 -0.80 -0.32
CA PRO A 124 1.84 0.63 -0.08
C PRO A 124 2.61 0.92 1.21
N ASN A 125 3.19 2.11 1.29
CA ASN A 125 3.78 2.56 2.53
C ASN A 125 2.69 2.69 3.59
N PRO A 126 2.88 2.13 4.80
CA PRO A 126 1.91 2.26 5.90
C PRO A 126 1.51 3.70 6.21
N GLN A 127 2.39 4.66 6.03
CA GLN A 127 2.09 6.08 6.24
C GLN A 127 1.03 6.61 5.26
N ASP A 128 1.02 6.10 4.02
CA ASP A 128 0.07 6.52 2.99
C ASP A 128 -1.33 5.90 3.19
N LEU A 129 -1.41 4.87 4.04
CA LEU A 129 -2.64 4.17 4.39
C LEU A 129 -3.32 4.74 5.63
N ARG A 130 -2.65 5.60 6.37
CA ARG A 130 -3.22 6.20 7.58
C ARG A 130 -4.38 7.11 7.19
N ARG A 131 -5.56 6.80 7.68
CA ARG A 131 -6.71 7.70 7.56
C ARG A 131 -6.41 8.93 8.38
N THR A 132 -6.08 10.04 7.75
CA THR A 132 -5.97 11.32 8.42
C THR A 132 -7.36 11.92 8.53
N GLN A 133 -7.68 12.46 9.69
CA GLN A 133 -8.80 13.41 9.79
C GLN A 133 -8.53 14.53 8.78
N LEU A 134 -9.62 15.03 8.17
CA LEU A 134 -9.52 16.22 7.35
C LEU A 134 -8.88 17.34 8.16
N GLN A 135 -7.71 17.73 7.80
CA GLN A 135 -6.99 18.79 8.45
C GLN A 135 -6.84 19.94 7.46
N PHE A 136 -7.52 21.02 7.72
CA PHE A 136 -7.27 22.26 7.01
C PHE A 136 -5.94 22.81 7.51
N SER A 137 -4.92 22.74 6.67
CA SER A 137 -3.60 23.32 6.98
C SER A 137 -3.66 24.86 7.02
N ASP A 138 -4.62 25.41 6.30
CA ASP A 138 -4.88 26.85 6.22
C ASP A 138 -6.37 27.06 5.90
N PRO A 139 -7.18 27.56 6.86
CA PRO A 139 -8.59 27.85 6.61
C PRO A 139 -8.80 28.87 5.49
N SER A 140 -7.85 29.78 5.26
CA SER A 140 -7.93 30.79 4.21
C SER A 140 -7.68 30.20 2.81
N ALA A 141 -6.94 29.10 2.72
CA ALA A 141 -6.62 28.44 1.46
C ALA A 141 -7.68 27.40 1.04
N ALA A 142 -8.63 27.07 1.93
CA ALA A 142 -9.66 26.04 1.72
C ALA A 142 -9.09 24.70 1.16
N GLN A 143 -7.90 24.33 1.60
CA GLN A 143 -7.20 23.11 1.18
C GLN A 143 -7.17 22.08 2.29
N ALA A 144 -7.47 20.85 1.91
CA ALA A 144 -7.38 19.72 2.82
C ALA A 144 -6.68 18.55 2.13
N THR A 145 -5.89 17.81 2.91
CA THR A 145 -5.25 16.58 2.44
C THR A 145 -6.01 15.38 2.99
N LEU A 146 -6.36 14.48 2.08
CA LEU A 146 -6.98 13.21 2.39
C LEU A 146 -6.07 12.08 1.94
N THR A 147 -5.98 11.06 2.77
CA THR A 147 -5.34 9.79 2.42
C THR A 147 -6.40 8.72 2.18
N ASN A 148 -6.10 7.81 1.26
CA ASN A 148 -6.97 6.68 0.97
C ASN A 148 -6.48 5.45 1.73
N SER A 149 -7.21 5.03 2.76
CA SER A 149 -6.92 3.82 3.53
C SER A 149 -7.16 2.51 2.77
N ASP A 150 -7.81 2.58 1.61
CA ASP A 150 -8.11 1.40 0.77
C ASP A 150 -7.13 1.26 -0.42
N LEU A 151 -5.92 1.79 -0.28
CA LEU A 151 -4.88 1.63 -1.29
C LEU A 151 -4.52 0.15 -1.45
N LYS A 152 -4.61 -0.33 -2.67
CA LYS A 152 -4.24 -1.70 -3.02
C LYS A 152 -2.74 -1.80 -3.30
N PRO A 153 -2.13 -2.97 -3.09
CA PRO A 153 -0.73 -3.17 -3.41
C PRO A 153 -0.47 -2.99 -4.91
N TYR A 154 0.70 -2.48 -5.23
CA TYR A 154 1.21 -2.45 -6.60
C TYR A 154 1.48 -3.87 -7.06
N LEU A 155 0.96 -4.22 -8.22
CA LEU A 155 1.22 -5.51 -8.85
C LEU A 155 2.03 -5.27 -10.12
N SER A 156 3.09 -6.04 -10.29
CA SER A 156 3.91 -6.01 -11.50
C SER A 156 3.92 -7.37 -12.16
N LYS A 157 3.64 -7.40 -13.46
CA LYS A 157 3.88 -8.55 -14.33
C LYS A 157 5.18 -8.31 -15.07
N ASN A 158 6.13 -9.20 -14.89
CA ASN A 158 7.47 -9.09 -15.45
C ASN A 158 7.71 -10.23 -16.42
N TRP A 159 8.32 -9.92 -17.55
CA TRP A 159 8.77 -10.85 -18.58
C TRP A 159 10.18 -10.49 -18.98
N ASP A 160 11.06 -11.47 -19.01
CA ASP A 160 12.44 -11.31 -19.37
C ASP A 160 12.83 -12.39 -20.37
N LEU A 161 13.48 -11.99 -21.45
CA LEU A 161 14.07 -12.87 -22.46
C LEU A 161 15.54 -12.53 -22.60
N GLY A 162 16.42 -13.50 -22.36
CA GLY A 162 17.86 -13.34 -22.43
C GLY A 162 18.47 -14.36 -23.40
N LEU A 163 19.43 -13.89 -24.18
CA LEU A 163 20.30 -14.73 -24.99
C LEU A 163 21.73 -14.50 -24.56
N GLU A 164 22.44 -15.56 -24.21
CA GLU A 164 23.81 -15.55 -23.72
C GLU A 164 24.68 -16.40 -24.66
N TRP A 165 25.79 -15.85 -25.08
CA TRP A 165 26.77 -16.55 -25.93
C TRP A 165 28.14 -16.52 -25.25
N TYR A 166 28.67 -17.69 -25.01
CA TYR A 166 29.97 -17.92 -24.39
C TYR A 166 31.00 -18.17 -25.45
N THR A 167 31.86 -17.19 -25.79
CA THR A 167 32.82 -17.25 -26.88
C THR A 167 34.18 -17.84 -26.46
N GLY A 168 34.18 -19.05 -25.91
CA GLY A 168 35.38 -19.71 -25.43
C GLY A 168 35.63 -19.51 -23.94
N ARG A 169 36.91 -19.51 -23.52
CA ARG A 169 37.26 -19.50 -22.08
C ARG A 169 36.99 -18.20 -21.36
N GLU A 170 37.04 -17.07 -22.07
CA GLU A 170 37.03 -15.73 -21.44
C GLU A 170 36.02 -14.76 -22.09
N GLY A 171 35.36 -15.16 -23.15
CA GLY A 171 34.42 -14.32 -23.89
C GLY A 171 32.98 -14.58 -23.51
N TYR A 172 32.23 -13.50 -23.31
CA TYR A 172 30.79 -13.54 -23.00
C TYR A 172 30.08 -12.36 -23.68
N LEU A 173 29.03 -12.66 -24.40
CA LEU A 173 28.11 -11.67 -24.97
C LEU A 173 26.69 -12.00 -24.53
N ALA A 174 25.91 -11.00 -24.12
CA ALA A 174 24.53 -11.19 -23.75
C ALA A 174 23.64 -10.07 -24.30
N ALA A 175 22.44 -10.44 -24.68
CA ALA A 175 21.37 -9.52 -24.99
C ALA A 175 20.13 -9.89 -24.16
N ALA A 176 19.46 -8.89 -23.59
CA ALA A 176 18.26 -9.09 -22.83
C ALA A 176 17.16 -8.12 -23.26
N PHE A 177 15.95 -8.65 -23.34
CA PHE A 177 14.73 -7.87 -23.49
C PHE A 177 13.88 -8.09 -22.26
N PHE A 178 13.31 -7.01 -21.72
CA PHE A 178 12.38 -7.09 -20.58
C PHE A 178 11.14 -6.26 -20.84
N LYS A 179 10.03 -6.72 -20.25
CA LYS A 179 8.75 -5.99 -20.20
C LYS A 179 8.21 -6.05 -18.79
N LYS A 180 7.83 -4.88 -18.27
CA LYS A 180 7.23 -4.74 -16.93
C LYS A 180 5.94 -3.97 -17.05
N ASP A 181 4.82 -4.59 -16.66
CA ASP A 181 3.51 -3.98 -16.58
C ASP A 181 3.13 -3.80 -15.11
N ILE A 182 3.05 -2.54 -14.66
CA ILE A 182 2.74 -2.19 -13.27
C ILE A 182 1.30 -1.68 -13.20
N THR A 183 0.52 -2.20 -12.26
CA THR A 183 -0.87 -1.80 -12.01
C THR A 183 -1.04 -1.26 -10.59
N ALA A 184 -2.13 -0.52 -10.37
CA ALA A 184 -2.49 0.11 -9.09
C ALA A 184 -1.49 1.18 -8.64
N PHE A 185 -0.96 1.94 -9.59
CA PHE A 185 -0.09 3.08 -9.27
C PHE A 185 -0.89 4.16 -8.53
N THR A 186 -0.38 4.63 -7.39
CA THR A 186 -1.01 5.71 -6.64
C THR A 186 -0.48 7.07 -7.10
N SER A 187 -1.36 8.05 -7.18
CA SER A 187 -0.98 9.43 -7.46
C SER A 187 -1.75 10.37 -6.53
N THR A 188 -1.13 11.48 -6.18
CA THR A 188 -1.83 12.57 -5.51
C THR A 188 -2.55 13.39 -6.57
N GLN A 189 -3.84 13.63 -6.36
CA GLN A 189 -4.66 14.45 -7.23
C GLN A 189 -5.24 15.61 -6.44
N ASN A 190 -5.23 16.80 -7.03
CA ASN A 190 -5.96 17.95 -6.51
C ASN A 190 -7.38 17.93 -7.10
N ILE A 191 -8.37 17.81 -6.24
CA ILE A 191 -9.77 17.80 -6.63
C ILE A 191 -10.45 18.98 -5.96
N THR A 192 -11.18 19.76 -6.74
CA THR A 192 -11.97 20.89 -6.23
C THR A 192 -13.40 20.43 -6.03
N TYR A 193 -13.90 20.54 -4.82
CA TYR A 193 -15.29 20.26 -4.48
C TYR A 193 -16.04 21.55 -4.13
N LYS A 194 -17.34 21.60 -4.43
CA LYS A 194 -18.23 22.62 -3.86
C LYS A 194 -18.64 22.17 -2.45
N PHE A 195 -18.91 23.12 -1.57
CA PHE A 195 -19.32 22.82 -0.18
C PHE A 195 -20.50 21.82 -0.10
N GLY A 196 -21.47 21.92 -1.01
CA GLY A 196 -22.61 20.98 -1.03
C GLY A 196 -22.24 19.53 -1.31
N ASP A 197 -21.13 19.32 -2.02
CA ASP A 197 -20.67 17.95 -2.38
C ASP A 197 -19.94 17.25 -1.23
N LEU A 198 -19.53 18.02 -0.21
CA LEU A 198 -18.80 17.48 0.94
C LEU A 198 -19.70 16.67 1.89
N ALA A 199 -21.01 16.85 1.79
CA ALA A 199 -21.98 16.07 2.55
C ALA A 199 -21.90 14.56 2.29
N GLN A 200 -21.47 14.14 1.09
CA GLN A 200 -21.23 12.72 0.76
C GLN A 200 -20.12 12.10 1.61
N TRP A 201 -19.24 12.92 2.19
CA TRP A 201 -18.15 12.51 3.08
C TRP A 201 -18.53 12.64 4.55
N ASN A 202 -19.80 12.89 4.82
CA ASN A 202 -20.34 13.11 6.17
C ASN A 202 -19.72 14.34 6.89
N TRP A 203 -19.35 15.37 6.11
CA TRP A 203 -18.81 16.61 6.65
C TRP A 203 -19.86 17.71 6.67
N THR A 204 -19.92 18.40 7.77
CA THR A 204 -20.80 19.56 7.93
C THR A 204 -20.00 20.86 7.82
N TYR A 205 -20.67 21.94 7.47
CA TYR A 205 -20.07 23.27 7.41
C TYR A 205 -19.39 23.67 8.73
N ALA A 206 -19.94 23.25 9.87
CA ALA A 206 -19.36 23.48 11.19
C ALA A 206 -18.04 22.75 11.44
N GLN A 207 -17.70 21.73 10.63
CA GLN A 207 -16.42 21.02 10.71
C GLN A 207 -15.36 21.66 9.79
N LEU A 208 -15.77 22.61 8.95
CA LEU A 208 -14.95 23.26 7.93
C LEU A 208 -14.64 24.74 8.27
N THR A 209 -15.31 25.29 9.27
CA THR A 209 -15.11 26.66 9.79
C THR A 209 -14.58 26.62 11.22
#